data_376a0ec2a1d466a3bb3e2665b871034a
#
_entry.id   376a0ec2a1d466a3bb3e2665b871034a
#
_cell.length_a   1.000
_cell.length_b   1.000
_cell.length_c   1.000
_cell.angle_alpha   90.00
_cell.angle_beta   90.00
_cell.angle_gamma   90.00
#
_symmetry.space_group_name_H-M   'P 1'
#
loop_
_entity.id
_entity.type
_entity.pdbx_description
1 polymer ?
#
loop_
_entity_poly.entity_id
_entity_poly.type
_entity_poly.pdbx_seq_one_letter_code
_entity_poly.pdbx_strand_id
1 'polypeptide(L)'
;MFKKTRLIEFGRFAEANRAKRGEPKPETFDFLGFTHYCSHGKNGKFRVKRKTSRKKLSHKCKEVHELIGEMRTLPVKEIVKKLNQILVGYYHYYGITDNSRSITSFRYRVTKSLFFWMNRRSQRRSYQWSGFLDMLTKAYPLAKPRIYVSIYG
;
A
#
# COMPACT_ATOMS: atom_id res chain seq x y z
N MET A 1 2.67 29.19 7.31
CA MET A 1 1.85 28.13 6.71
C MET A 1 0.68 27.82 7.63
N PHE A 2 -0.52 28.00 7.12
CA PHE A 2 -1.73 27.74 7.90
C PHE A 2 -2.13 26.27 7.82
N LYS A 3 -2.18 25.60 8.96
CA LYS A 3 -2.76 24.26 9.04
C LYS A 3 -4.27 24.39 8.92
N LYS A 4 -4.87 23.71 7.95
CA LYS A 4 -6.33 23.60 7.86
C LYS A 4 -6.85 22.78 9.03
N THR A 5 -7.66 23.38 9.87
CA THR A 5 -8.38 22.69 10.93
C THR A 5 -9.74 22.27 10.40
N ARG A 6 -10.09 21.01 10.61
CA ARG A 6 -11.38 20.47 10.18
C ARG A 6 -12.02 19.76 11.37
N LEU A 7 -13.28 20.09 11.60
CA LEU A 7 -14.10 19.41 12.60
C LEU A 7 -14.86 18.27 11.92
N ILE A 8 -14.70 17.05 12.43
CA ILE A 8 -15.39 15.87 11.91
C ILE A 8 -16.16 15.16 13.01
N GLU A 9 -17.26 14.51 12.62
CA GLU A 9 -17.98 13.59 13.50
C GLU A 9 -17.38 12.20 13.35
N PHE A 10 -16.84 11.65 14.43
CA PHE A 10 -16.10 10.40 14.42
C PHE A 10 -16.36 9.64 15.72
N GLY A 11 -16.45 8.32 15.65
CA GLY A 11 -16.60 7.48 16.81
C GLY A 11 -17.74 6.48 16.68
N ARG A 12 -18.04 5.82 17.80
CA ARG A 12 -18.97 4.69 17.88
C ARG A 12 -20.38 5.00 17.35
N PHE A 13 -20.88 6.19 17.61
CA PHE A 13 -22.25 6.57 17.24
C PHE A 13 -22.36 7.46 16.01
N ALA A 14 -21.21 7.82 15.40
CA ALA A 14 -21.17 8.75 14.29
C ALA A 14 -21.98 8.25 13.09
N GLU A 15 -21.83 6.99 12.71
CA GLU A 15 -22.55 6.40 11.58
C GLU A 15 -24.06 6.43 11.76
N ALA A 16 -24.53 5.99 12.93
CA ALA A 16 -25.97 5.96 13.24
C ALA A 16 -26.55 7.39 13.32
N ASN A 17 -25.84 8.33 13.94
CA ASN A 17 -26.28 9.71 14.07
C ASN A 17 -26.35 10.40 12.70
N ARG A 18 -25.36 10.17 11.85
CA ARG A 18 -25.35 10.72 10.47
C ARG A 18 -26.48 10.12 9.63
N ALA A 19 -26.69 8.79 9.75
CA ALA A 19 -27.79 8.13 9.03
C ALA A 19 -29.15 8.72 9.41
N LYS A 20 -29.40 9.00 10.69
CA LYS A 20 -30.63 9.65 11.16
C LYS A 20 -30.85 11.03 10.54
N ARG A 21 -29.78 11.75 10.23
CA ARG A 21 -29.84 13.08 9.59
C ARG A 21 -29.81 13.02 8.06
N GLY A 22 -29.78 11.82 7.46
CA GLY A 22 -29.64 11.64 6.01
C GLY A 22 -28.26 12.05 5.46
N GLU A 23 -27.24 12.06 6.31
CA GLU A 23 -25.87 12.39 5.94
C GLU A 23 -25.09 11.16 5.49
N PRO A 24 -24.02 11.32 4.67
CA PRO A 24 -23.16 10.19 4.27
C PRO A 24 -22.40 9.59 5.44
N LYS A 25 -21.65 8.52 5.18
CA LYS A 25 -20.81 7.84 6.18
C LYS A 25 -19.91 8.83 6.92
N PRO A 26 -19.48 8.50 8.17
CA PRO A 26 -18.55 9.34 8.91
C PRO A 26 -17.30 9.69 8.11
N GLU A 27 -16.82 10.90 8.29
CA GLU A 27 -15.58 11.35 7.67
C GLU A 27 -14.40 10.59 8.25
N THR A 28 -13.31 10.61 7.51
CA THR A 28 -12.05 9.99 7.90
C THR A 28 -11.01 11.06 8.21
N PHE A 29 -9.92 10.69 8.86
CA PHE A 29 -8.79 11.60 9.06
C PHE A 29 -7.47 10.85 8.83
N ASP A 30 -6.48 11.59 8.35
CA ASP A 30 -5.14 11.06 8.12
C ASP A 30 -4.21 11.46 9.26
N PHE A 31 -3.45 10.48 9.77
CA PHE A 31 -2.47 10.69 10.82
C PHE A 31 -1.32 9.71 10.65
N LEU A 32 -0.09 10.23 10.65
CA LEU A 32 1.15 9.45 10.49
C LEU A 32 1.14 8.51 9.27
N GLY A 33 0.57 8.97 8.17
CA GLY A 33 0.52 8.21 6.92
C GLY A 33 -0.63 7.22 6.83
N PHE A 34 -1.51 7.17 7.83
CA PHE A 34 -2.67 6.28 7.86
C PHE A 34 -3.97 7.06 7.83
N THR A 35 -4.93 6.57 7.05
CA THR A 35 -6.30 7.04 7.09
C THR A 35 -7.06 6.23 8.14
N HIS A 36 -7.62 6.92 9.12
CA HIS A 36 -8.45 6.33 10.18
C HIS A 36 -9.91 6.45 9.79
N TYR A 37 -10.67 5.37 9.92
CA TYR A 37 -12.08 5.33 9.54
C TYR A 37 -12.90 4.46 10.49
N CYS A 38 -14.18 4.84 10.64
CA CYS A 38 -15.13 4.08 11.44
C CYS A 38 -15.53 2.79 10.73
N SER A 39 -15.50 1.68 11.44
CA SER A 39 -15.85 0.36 10.90
C SER A 39 -16.35 -0.55 12.02
N HIS A 40 -16.44 -1.83 11.71
CA HIS A 40 -16.86 -2.87 12.64
C HIS A 40 -15.89 -4.05 12.56
N GLY A 41 -15.67 -4.73 13.69
CA GLY A 41 -14.95 -5.99 13.73
C GLY A 41 -15.80 -7.16 13.26
N LYS A 42 -15.20 -8.33 13.20
CA LYS A 42 -15.92 -9.58 12.82
C LYS A 42 -17.09 -9.91 13.77
N ASN A 43 -17.02 -9.42 15.00
CA ASN A 43 -18.07 -9.59 16.00
C ASN A 43 -19.19 -8.53 15.90
N GLY A 44 -19.17 -7.66 14.88
CA GLY A 44 -20.13 -6.58 14.70
C GLY A 44 -19.95 -5.37 15.61
N LYS A 45 -18.99 -5.42 16.54
CA LYS A 45 -18.70 -4.28 17.43
C LYS A 45 -17.93 -3.19 16.70
N PHE A 46 -18.21 -1.94 17.10
CA PHE A 46 -17.49 -0.78 16.55
C PHE A 46 -15.98 -0.91 16.71
N ARG A 47 -15.27 -0.51 15.65
CA ARG A 47 -13.81 -0.45 15.67
C ARG A 47 -13.31 0.62 14.72
N VAL A 48 -12.30 1.38 15.16
CA VAL A 48 -11.56 2.28 14.28
C VAL A 48 -10.52 1.45 13.53
N LYS A 49 -10.61 1.46 12.22
CA LYS A 49 -9.65 0.77 11.35
C LYS A 49 -8.68 1.79 10.73
N ARG A 50 -7.55 1.30 10.30
CA ARG A 50 -6.49 2.09 9.66
C ARG A 50 -6.11 1.47 8.33
N LYS A 51 -5.84 2.32 7.36
CA LYS A 51 -5.26 1.94 6.06
C LYS A 51 -4.23 2.98 5.65
N THR A 52 -3.25 2.60 4.82
CA THR A 52 -2.29 3.57 4.28
C THR A 52 -3.04 4.71 3.60
N SER A 53 -2.66 5.96 3.90
CA SER A 53 -3.28 7.10 3.25
C SER A 53 -3.06 7.01 1.74
N ARG A 54 -4.07 7.34 0.96
CA ARG A 54 -4.03 7.28 -0.51
C ARG A 54 -2.89 8.11 -1.08
N LYS A 55 -2.70 9.30 -0.53
CA LYS A 55 -1.64 10.23 -0.93
C LYS A 55 -0.26 9.62 -0.69
N LYS A 56 -0.02 9.03 0.48
CA LYS A 56 1.26 8.39 0.83
C LYS A 56 1.54 7.16 -0.04
N LEU A 57 0.53 6.33 -0.27
CA LEU A 57 0.67 5.15 -1.13
C LEU A 57 1.03 5.55 -2.55
N SER A 58 0.30 6.51 -3.13
CA SER A 58 0.55 6.98 -4.50
C SER A 58 1.94 7.61 -4.63
N HIS A 59 2.34 8.42 -3.67
CA HIS A 59 3.67 9.05 -3.66
C HIS A 59 4.78 8.00 -3.61
N LYS A 60 4.66 7.01 -2.74
CA LYS A 60 5.66 5.94 -2.60
C LYS A 60 5.74 5.08 -3.86
N CYS A 61 4.61 4.74 -4.46
CA CYS A 61 4.59 3.99 -5.71
C CYS A 61 5.28 4.75 -6.85
N LYS A 62 5.05 6.06 -6.96
CA LYS A 62 5.71 6.92 -7.94
C LYS A 62 7.21 6.95 -7.70
N GLU A 63 7.63 7.15 -6.45
CA GLU A 63 9.05 7.17 -6.06
C GLU A 63 9.76 5.86 -6.45
N VAL A 64 9.14 4.73 -6.14
CA VAL A 64 9.69 3.41 -6.49
C VAL A 64 9.73 3.20 -8.01
N HIS A 65 8.70 3.64 -8.73
CA HIS A 65 8.67 3.57 -10.19
C HIS A 65 9.86 4.32 -10.81
N GLU A 66 10.12 5.54 -10.35
CA GLU A 66 11.24 6.36 -10.82
C GLU A 66 12.59 5.70 -10.47
N LEU A 67 12.70 5.14 -9.26
CA LEU A 67 13.92 4.44 -8.81
C LEU A 67 14.23 3.23 -9.70
N ILE A 68 13.24 2.41 -10.03
CA ILE A 68 13.42 1.26 -10.93
C ILE A 68 13.86 1.74 -12.31
N GLY A 69 13.30 2.85 -12.80
CA GLY A 69 13.72 3.46 -14.06
C GLY A 69 15.20 3.83 -14.07
N GLU A 70 15.71 4.38 -12.98
CA GLU A 70 17.13 4.70 -12.80
C GLU A 70 18.01 3.45 -12.77
N MET A 71 17.49 2.35 -12.19
CA MET A 71 18.21 1.08 -12.07
C MET A 71 18.00 0.14 -13.25
N ARG A 72 17.25 0.53 -14.28
CA ARG A 72 16.80 -0.39 -15.34
C ARG A 72 17.92 -1.09 -16.11
N THR A 73 19.13 -0.55 -16.09
CA THR A 73 20.28 -1.13 -16.77
C THR A 73 21.03 -2.15 -15.92
N LEU A 74 20.71 -2.24 -14.62
CA LEU A 74 21.34 -3.19 -13.71
C LEU A 74 20.79 -4.60 -13.93
N PRO A 75 21.53 -5.64 -13.50
CA PRO A 75 20.99 -7.00 -13.49
C PRO A 75 19.70 -7.10 -12.67
N VAL A 76 18.76 -7.93 -13.10
CA VAL A 76 17.48 -8.12 -12.40
C VAL A 76 17.69 -8.50 -10.94
N LYS A 77 18.68 -9.34 -10.66
CA LYS A 77 19.05 -9.72 -9.29
C LYS A 77 19.30 -8.52 -8.38
N GLU A 78 20.06 -7.55 -8.87
CA GLU A 78 20.39 -6.33 -8.10
C GLU A 78 19.16 -5.43 -7.89
N ILE A 79 18.34 -5.31 -8.92
CA ILE A 79 17.10 -4.51 -8.84
C ILE A 79 16.16 -5.13 -7.80
N VAL A 80 15.94 -6.44 -7.87
CA VAL A 80 15.07 -7.17 -6.94
C VAL A 80 15.59 -7.09 -5.50
N LYS A 81 16.92 -7.20 -5.31
CA LYS A 81 17.54 -7.04 -4.00
C LYS A 81 17.19 -5.68 -3.38
N LYS A 82 17.32 -4.61 -4.15
CA LYS A 82 16.98 -3.25 -3.70
C LYS A 82 15.48 -3.12 -3.42
N LEU A 83 14.64 -3.65 -4.29
CA LEU A 83 13.19 -3.64 -4.11
C LEU A 83 12.76 -4.40 -2.86
N ASN A 84 13.41 -5.52 -2.55
CA ASN A 84 13.10 -6.29 -1.34
C ASN A 84 13.45 -5.52 -0.07
N GLN A 85 14.53 -4.73 -0.08
CA GLN A 85 14.84 -3.85 1.03
C GLN A 85 13.74 -2.80 1.24
N ILE A 86 13.26 -2.20 0.15
CA ILE A 86 12.17 -1.21 0.19
C ILE A 86 10.87 -1.84 0.65
N LEU A 87 10.52 -3.01 0.10
CA LEU A 87 9.29 -3.73 0.45
C LEU A 87 9.26 -4.11 1.93
N VAL A 88 10.35 -4.71 2.42
CA VAL A 88 10.42 -5.11 3.84
C VAL A 88 10.32 -3.89 4.76
N GLY A 89 11.04 -2.81 4.44
CA GLY A 89 10.93 -1.56 5.22
C GLY A 89 9.51 -0.99 5.21
N TYR A 90 8.85 -1.03 4.06
CA TYR A 90 7.46 -0.59 3.92
C TYR A 90 6.52 -1.45 4.78
N TYR A 91 6.69 -2.77 4.77
CA TYR A 91 5.87 -3.68 5.58
C TYR A 91 6.10 -3.48 7.08
N HIS A 92 7.31 -3.17 7.51
CA HIS A 92 7.58 -2.88 8.92
C HIS A 92 6.84 -1.65 9.41
N TYR A 93 6.68 -0.64 8.56
CA TYR A 93 5.96 0.58 8.94
C TYR A 93 4.44 0.43 8.75
N TYR A 94 4.00 -0.07 7.60
CA TYR A 94 2.59 -0.12 7.22
C TYR A 94 1.93 -1.48 7.48
N GLY A 95 2.70 -2.50 7.85
CA GLY A 95 2.21 -3.84 8.14
C GLY A 95 1.57 -3.94 9.51
N ILE A 96 0.47 -3.23 9.70
CA ILE A 96 -0.32 -3.22 10.93
C ILE A 96 -1.69 -3.83 10.68
N THR A 97 -2.39 -4.21 11.76
CA THR A 97 -3.75 -4.74 11.69
C THR A 97 -4.65 -3.87 10.81
N ASP A 98 -5.46 -4.48 9.96
CA ASP A 98 -6.40 -3.88 8.99
C ASP A 98 -5.77 -3.34 7.71
N ASN A 99 -4.45 -3.30 7.59
CA ASN A 99 -3.79 -2.68 6.45
C ASN A 99 -3.21 -3.68 5.43
N SER A 100 -3.55 -4.96 5.52
CA SER A 100 -3.03 -5.99 4.61
C SER A 100 -3.35 -5.70 3.14
N ARG A 101 -4.53 -5.17 2.86
CA ARG A 101 -4.95 -4.81 1.50
C ARG A 101 -4.04 -3.73 0.90
N SER A 102 -3.70 -2.69 1.67
CA SER A 102 -2.84 -1.61 1.19
C SER A 102 -1.41 -2.07 0.92
N ILE A 103 -0.83 -2.87 1.80
CA ILE A 103 0.53 -3.39 1.61
C ILE A 103 0.60 -4.39 0.44
N THR A 104 -0.45 -5.19 0.24
CA THR A 104 -0.57 -6.07 -0.93
C THR A 104 -0.68 -5.25 -2.21
N SER A 105 -1.46 -4.18 -2.20
CA SER A 105 -1.59 -3.25 -3.32
C SER A 105 -0.25 -2.60 -3.66
N PHE A 106 0.52 -2.20 -2.65
CA PHE A 106 1.86 -1.64 -2.85
C PHE A 106 2.78 -2.64 -3.57
N ARG A 107 2.84 -3.87 -3.08
CA ARG A 107 3.64 -4.92 -3.72
C ARG A 107 3.22 -5.16 -5.18
N TYR A 108 1.94 -5.20 -5.45
CA TYR A 108 1.40 -5.36 -6.80
C TYR A 108 1.86 -4.21 -7.71
N ARG A 109 1.77 -2.97 -7.24
CA ARG A 109 2.17 -1.79 -8.02
C ARG A 109 3.68 -1.76 -8.26
N VAL A 110 4.49 -2.19 -7.28
CA VAL A 110 5.95 -2.37 -7.46
C VAL A 110 6.24 -3.42 -8.53
N THR A 111 5.54 -4.54 -8.49
CA THR A 111 5.66 -5.60 -9.51
C THR A 111 5.32 -5.08 -10.90
N LYS A 112 4.24 -4.30 -11.02
CA LYS A 112 3.84 -3.69 -12.31
C LYS A 112 4.89 -2.70 -12.81
N SER A 113 5.48 -1.90 -11.93
CA SER A 113 6.57 -0.97 -12.29
C SER A 113 7.79 -1.72 -12.79
N LEU A 114 8.17 -2.80 -12.12
CA LEU A 114 9.30 -3.64 -12.54
C LEU A 114 9.04 -4.24 -13.93
N PHE A 115 7.84 -4.78 -14.15
CA PHE A 115 7.41 -5.28 -15.46
C PHE A 115 7.51 -4.22 -16.55
N PHE A 116 7.03 -3.02 -16.26
CA PHE A 116 7.10 -1.88 -17.18
C PHE A 116 8.54 -1.61 -17.62
N TRP A 117 9.46 -1.49 -16.67
CA TRP A 117 10.86 -1.14 -16.97
C TRP A 117 11.63 -2.30 -17.58
N MET A 118 11.38 -3.54 -17.18
CA MET A 118 12.05 -4.70 -17.78
C MET A 118 11.69 -4.83 -19.25
N ASN A 119 10.48 -4.49 -19.66
CA ASN A 119 10.06 -4.50 -21.05
C ASN A 119 10.64 -3.35 -21.87
N ARG A 120 11.29 -2.38 -21.22
CA ARG A 120 11.88 -1.20 -21.88
C ARG A 120 13.40 -1.20 -21.89
N ARG A 121 14.02 -2.22 -21.30
CA ARG A 121 15.50 -2.30 -21.30
C ARG A 121 16.07 -2.92 -22.58
N SER A 122 15.27 -3.62 -23.38
CA SER A 122 15.69 -4.21 -24.64
C SER A 122 14.55 -4.19 -25.66
N GLN A 123 14.85 -3.86 -26.93
CA GLN A 123 13.88 -3.89 -28.00
C GLN A 123 13.59 -5.28 -28.54
N ARG A 124 14.41 -6.26 -28.20
CA ARG A 124 14.38 -7.59 -28.85
C ARG A 124 13.36 -8.55 -28.23
N ARG A 125 12.99 -8.42 -26.96
CA ARG A 125 12.10 -9.36 -26.30
C ARG A 125 11.39 -8.72 -25.14
N SER A 126 10.07 -8.72 -25.19
CA SER A 126 9.22 -8.26 -24.08
C SER A 126 8.67 -9.46 -23.33
N TYR A 127 8.58 -9.33 -22.02
CA TYR A 127 7.88 -10.31 -21.19
C TYR A 127 6.37 -10.16 -21.35
N GLN A 128 5.68 -11.29 -21.41
CA GLN A 128 4.26 -11.36 -21.12
C GLN A 128 4.08 -11.37 -19.61
N TRP A 129 2.96 -10.83 -19.13
CA TRP A 129 2.73 -10.71 -17.68
C TRP A 129 2.86 -12.05 -16.93
N SER A 130 2.22 -13.10 -17.44
CA SER A 130 2.29 -14.43 -16.83
C SER A 130 3.71 -15.00 -16.78
N GLY A 131 4.44 -14.87 -17.87
CA GLY A 131 5.84 -15.32 -17.94
C GLY A 131 6.77 -14.52 -17.03
N PHE A 132 6.53 -13.22 -16.91
CA PHE A 132 7.27 -12.35 -16.02
C PHE A 132 7.05 -12.73 -14.55
N LEU A 133 5.80 -12.94 -14.15
CA LEU A 133 5.47 -13.38 -12.78
C LEU A 133 6.09 -14.73 -12.46
N ASP A 134 6.06 -15.65 -13.41
CA ASP A 134 6.68 -16.98 -13.25
C ASP A 134 8.18 -16.87 -13.06
N MET A 135 8.85 -16.06 -13.85
CA MET A 135 10.30 -15.81 -13.74
C MET A 135 10.64 -15.19 -12.38
N LEU A 136 9.89 -14.18 -11.92
CA LEU A 136 10.12 -13.58 -10.60
C LEU A 136 9.93 -14.59 -9.47
N THR A 137 8.85 -15.34 -9.51
CA THR A 137 8.54 -16.33 -8.47
C THR A 137 9.62 -17.40 -8.35
N LYS A 138 10.15 -17.87 -9.48
CA LYS A 138 11.15 -18.95 -9.52
C LYS A 138 12.58 -18.46 -9.25
N ALA A 139 12.96 -17.32 -9.80
CA ALA A 139 14.35 -16.87 -9.79
C ALA A 139 14.63 -15.73 -8.80
N TYR A 140 13.73 -14.73 -8.74
CA TYR A 140 13.95 -13.50 -7.97
C TYR A 140 12.66 -13.06 -7.28
N PRO A 141 12.17 -13.80 -6.27
CA PRO A 141 10.88 -13.49 -5.65
C PRO A 141 10.92 -12.16 -4.89
N LEU A 142 9.90 -11.34 -5.08
CA LEU A 142 9.69 -10.15 -4.29
C LEU A 142 9.14 -10.51 -2.91
N ALA A 143 9.58 -9.77 -1.88
CA ALA A 143 9.16 -9.99 -0.51
C ALA A 143 7.64 -9.94 -0.38
N LYS A 144 7.06 -10.95 0.28
CA LYS A 144 5.61 -11.05 0.47
C LYS A 144 5.14 -10.10 1.57
N PRO A 145 3.95 -9.50 1.43
CA PRO A 145 3.38 -8.66 2.48
C PRO A 145 3.19 -9.43 3.78
N ARG A 146 3.48 -8.77 4.89
CA ARG A 146 3.34 -9.36 6.22
C ARG A 146 2.88 -8.30 7.21
N ILE A 147 2.00 -8.70 8.13
CA ILE A 147 1.61 -7.85 9.26
C ILE A 147 2.61 -8.07 10.38
N TYR A 148 3.34 -7.01 10.73
CA TYR A 148 4.36 -7.03 11.78
C TYR A 148 3.84 -6.56 13.12
N VAL A 149 2.83 -5.68 13.13
CA VAL A 149 2.26 -5.10 14.34
C VAL A 149 0.78 -5.43 14.42
N SER A 150 0.39 -6.18 15.45
CA SER A 150 -1.00 -6.50 15.72
C SER A 150 -1.51 -5.69 16.90
N ILE A 151 -2.72 -5.11 16.76
CA ILE A 151 -3.41 -4.44 17.85
C ILE A 151 -3.99 -5.44 18.87
N TYR A 152 -3.99 -6.72 18.54
CA TYR A 152 -4.50 -7.78 19.42
C TYR A 152 -3.42 -8.43 20.28
N GLY A 153 -2.20 -7.92 20.19
CA GLY A 153 -1.06 -8.44 20.96
C GLY A 153 -0.28 -9.53 20.28
#